data_745f15a0aa139a484b225fabb6457774
#
_entry.id   745f15a0aa139a484b225fabb6457774
#
_cell.length_a   1.000
_cell.length_b   1.000
_cell.length_c   1.000
_cell.angle_alpha   90.00
_cell.angle_beta   90.00
_cell.angle_gamma   90.00
#
_symmetry.space_group_name_H-M   'P 1'
#
loop_
_entity.id
_entity.type
_entity.pdbx_description
1 polymer ?
#
loop_
_entity_poly.entity_id
_entity_poly.type
_entity_poly.pdbx_seq_one_letter_code
_entity_poly.pdbx_strand_id
1 'polypeptide(L)'
;MALFRIERRTDLSPAEAWRRLTDWERHGDGVPLTRVTVRTAPPTGVGTVFVARTGLGRLRFADPMEVTRWQPPAADRPGRCRLEKRGRAITGWAEIEVGESGEGARLVWREELRVRGLPRALDRLTASAGRVVFGRALKILLRDAP
;
A
#
# COMPACT_ATOMS: atom_id res chain seq x y z
N MET A 1 1.29 10.02 15.30
CA MET A 1 1.29 8.84 14.43
C MET A 1 -0.13 8.47 14.05
N ALA A 2 -0.40 8.40 12.77
CA ALA A 2 -1.69 7.96 12.28
C ALA A 2 -1.59 6.48 11.89
N LEU A 3 -2.38 5.65 12.53
CA LEU A 3 -2.46 4.22 12.26
C LEU A 3 -3.86 3.89 11.73
N PHE A 4 -3.92 3.19 10.62
CA PHE A 4 -5.18 2.68 10.11
C PHE A 4 -5.04 1.24 9.61
N ARG A 5 -6.17 0.55 9.57
CA ARG A 5 -6.27 -0.83 9.12
C ARG A 5 -7.46 -0.96 8.17
N ILE A 6 -7.22 -1.62 7.07
CA ILE A 6 -8.26 -1.92 6.09
C ILE A 6 -8.29 -3.44 5.88
N GLU A 7 -9.47 -4.00 5.89
CA GLU A 7 -9.71 -5.41 5.59
C GLU A 7 -10.66 -5.51 4.42
N ARG A 8 -10.34 -6.36 3.45
CA ARG A 8 -11.17 -6.62 2.27
C ARG A 8 -11.20 -8.10 1.95
N ARG A 9 -12.30 -8.54 1.36
CA ARG A 9 -12.44 -9.87 0.80
C ARG A 9 -12.64 -9.75 -0.71
N THR A 10 -12.17 -10.73 -1.44
CA THR A 10 -12.25 -10.77 -2.89
C THR A 10 -12.46 -12.21 -3.35
N ASP A 11 -13.05 -12.38 -4.53
CA ASP A 11 -13.21 -13.68 -5.17
C ASP A 11 -11.92 -14.13 -5.88
N LEU A 12 -10.93 -13.27 -5.96
CA LEU A 12 -9.62 -13.59 -6.53
C LEU A 12 -8.90 -14.64 -5.67
N SER A 13 -8.08 -15.47 -6.30
CA SER A 13 -7.17 -16.33 -5.53
C SER A 13 -6.17 -15.51 -4.72
N PRO A 14 -5.61 -16.05 -3.65
CA PRO A 14 -4.55 -15.35 -2.91
C PRO A 14 -3.38 -14.92 -3.79
N ALA A 15 -2.96 -15.76 -4.73
CA ALA A 15 -1.87 -15.44 -5.66
C ALA A 15 -2.20 -14.25 -6.56
N GLU A 16 -3.41 -14.21 -7.11
CA GLU A 16 -3.83 -13.11 -7.99
C GLU A 16 -4.06 -11.82 -7.19
N ALA A 17 -4.66 -11.90 -6.01
CA ALA A 17 -4.80 -10.75 -5.12
C ALA A 17 -3.43 -10.18 -4.74
N TRP A 18 -2.49 -11.03 -4.41
CA TRP A 18 -1.11 -10.64 -4.11
C TRP A 18 -0.45 -9.93 -5.29
N ARG A 19 -0.55 -10.51 -6.47
CA ARG A 19 0.02 -9.93 -7.69
C ARG A 19 -0.50 -8.51 -7.93
N ARG A 20 -1.79 -8.30 -7.78
CA ARG A 20 -2.41 -6.98 -7.97
C ARG A 20 -2.01 -5.99 -6.89
N LEU A 21 -1.97 -6.42 -5.64
CA LEU A 21 -1.62 -5.55 -4.51
C LEU A 21 -0.15 -5.15 -4.51
N THR A 22 0.71 -5.95 -5.10
CA THR A 22 2.15 -5.69 -5.18
C THR A 22 2.59 -5.13 -6.53
N ASP A 23 1.67 -4.81 -7.39
CA ASP A 23 1.91 -4.04 -8.61
C ASP A 23 1.94 -2.55 -8.24
N TRP A 24 3.08 -2.12 -7.75
CA TRP A 24 3.26 -0.81 -7.11
C TRP A 24 2.87 0.36 -8.01
N GLU A 25 3.16 0.30 -9.29
CA GLU A 25 2.85 1.40 -10.20
C GLU A 25 1.36 1.65 -10.35
N ARG A 26 0.55 0.60 -10.22
CA ARG A 26 -0.91 0.71 -10.28
C ARG A 26 -1.53 1.33 -9.04
N HIS A 27 -0.80 1.40 -7.93
CA HIS A 27 -1.28 2.09 -6.72
C HIS A 27 -1.60 3.56 -6.99
N GLY A 28 -0.91 4.18 -7.91
CA GLY A 28 -1.19 5.55 -8.34
C GLY A 28 -2.56 5.75 -8.98
N ASP A 29 -3.09 4.71 -9.61
CA ASP A 29 -4.37 4.79 -10.32
C ASP A 29 -5.55 5.05 -9.38
N GLY A 30 -5.44 4.59 -8.13
CA GLY A 30 -6.49 4.74 -7.13
C GLY A 30 -6.31 5.94 -6.20
N VAL A 31 -5.22 6.66 -6.29
CA VAL A 31 -4.91 7.80 -5.41
C VAL A 31 -4.83 9.07 -6.25
N PRO A 32 -5.68 10.08 -5.98
CA PRO A 32 -5.68 11.31 -6.77
C PRO A 32 -4.33 12.00 -6.77
N LEU A 33 -3.96 12.57 -7.91
CA LEU A 33 -2.74 13.37 -8.09
C LEU A 33 -1.44 12.63 -7.76
N THR A 34 -1.47 11.30 -7.81
CA THR A 34 -0.34 10.46 -7.41
C THR A 34 0.14 9.59 -8.56
N ARG A 35 1.46 9.52 -8.71
CA ARG A 35 2.14 8.60 -9.63
C ARG A 35 3.16 7.80 -8.84
N VAL A 36 3.14 6.48 -9.02
CA VAL A 36 4.12 5.57 -8.41
C VAL A 36 5.10 5.10 -9.47
N THR A 37 6.39 5.18 -9.15
CA THR A 37 7.48 4.73 -10.04
C THR A 37 8.38 3.77 -9.27
N VAL A 38 8.61 2.58 -9.81
CA VAL A 38 9.57 1.61 -9.26
C VAL A 38 10.98 2.00 -9.71
N ARG A 39 11.89 2.11 -8.75
CA ARG A 39 13.27 2.55 -8.97
C ARG A 39 14.26 1.43 -9.18
N THR A 40 13.97 0.26 -8.64
CA THR A 40 14.85 -0.92 -8.68
C THR A 40 14.43 -1.86 -9.80
N ALA A 41 15.38 -2.67 -10.26
CA ALA A 41 15.11 -3.66 -11.30
C ALA A 41 14.15 -4.76 -10.81
N PRO A 42 13.25 -5.29 -11.67
CA PRO A 42 12.41 -6.43 -11.33
C PRO A 42 13.28 -7.70 -11.16
N PRO A 43 12.75 -8.74 -10.48
CA PRO A 43 11.42 -8.82 -9.87
C PRO A 43 11.33 -8.11 -8.52
N THR A 44 10.11 -7.86 -8.06
CA THR A 44 9.89 -7.31 -6.70
C THR A 44 10.33 -8.31 -5.65
N GLY A 45 11.01 -7.82 -4.65
CA GLY A 45 11.48 -8.59 -3.49
C GLY A 45 12.01 -7.66 -2.42
N VAL A 46 12.66 -8.22 -1.41
CA VAL A 46 13.35 -7.40 -0.39
C VAL A 46 14.37 -6.49 -1.08
N GLY A 47 14.37 -5.22 -0.74
CA GLY A 47 15.22 -4.21 -1.35
C GLY A 47 14.59 -3.44 -2.52
N THR A 48 13.43 -3.86 -3.01
CA THR A 48 12.69 -3.09 -4.00
C THR A 48 12.32 -1.73 -3.45
N VAL A 49 12.61 -0.69 -4.22
CA VAL A 49 12.30 0.71 -3.87
C VAL A 49 11.35 1.29 -4.91
N PHE A 50 10.30 1.92 -4.46
CA PHE A 50 9.40 2.67 -5.30
C PHE A 50 9.04 3.99 -4.65
N VAL A 51 8.65 4.97 -5.45
CA VAL A 51 8.35 6.32 -4.98
C VAL A 51 6.96 6.71 -5.44
N ALA A 52 6.11 7.07 -4.49
CA ALA A 52 4.84 7.71 -4.75
C ALA A 52 5.04 9.23 -4.75
N ARG A 53 4.74 9.87 -5.87
CA ARG A 53 4.78 11.32 -6.00
C ARG A 53 3.37 11.83 -6.09
N THR A 54 3.03 12.71 -5.15
CA THR A 54 1.71 13.33 -5.05
C THR A 54 1.86 14.83 -5.15
N GLY A 55 1.00 15.48 -5.91
CA GLY A 55 0.97 16.92 -5.89
C GLY A 55 0.36 17.58 -7.11
N LEU A 56 0.14 18.88 -6.96
CA LEU A 56 -0.37 19.76 -7.99
C LEU A 56 0.43 21.06 -7.95
N GLY A 57 0.99 21.47 -9.11
CA GLY A 57 1.75 22.70 -9.22
C GLY A 57 2.99 22.68 -8.32
N ARG A 58 3.07 23.67 -7.39
CA ARG A 58 4.20 23.80 -6.46
C ARG A 58 4.08 22.90 -5.22
N LEU A 59 2.87 22.42 -4.92
CA LEU A 59 2.64 21.52 -3.79
C LEU A 59 2.88 20.09 -4.24
N ARG A 60 4.13 19.64 -4.11
CA ARG A 60 4.55 18.29 -4.47
C ARG A 60 5.37 17.68 -3.37
N PHE A 61 5.11 16.42 -3.09
CA PHE A 61 5.93 15.64 -2.17
C PHE A 61 6.14 14.22 -2.67
N ALA A 62 7.23 13.62 -2.25
CA ALA A 62 7.60 12.27 -2.59
C ALA A 62 7.56 11.40 -1.33
N ASP A 63 7.03 10.19 -1.49
CA ASP A 63 6.99 9.17 -0.44
C ASP A 63 7.74 7.93 -0.95
N PRO A 64 9.07 7.87 -0.78
CA PRO A 64 9.84 6.70 -1.15
C PRO A 64 9.64 5.58 -0.13
N MET A 65 9.44 4.36 -0.63
CA MET A 65 9.20 3.18 0.17
C MET A 65 10.13 2.05 -0.25
N GLU A 66 10.55 1.26 0.72
CA GLU A 66 11.41 0.09 0.49
C GLU A 66 10.72 -1.16 1.02
N VAL A 67 10.75 -2.21 0.23
CA VAL A 67 10.26 -3.53 0.66
C VAL A 67 11.30 -4.13 1.61
N THR A 68 10.92 -4.35 2.86
CA THR A 68 11.81 -4.93 3.89
C THR A 68 11.44 -6.35 4.25
N ARG A 69 10.24 -6.81 3.88
CA ARG A 69 9.81 -8.19 4.01
C ARG A 69 9.01 -8.58 2.78
N TRP A 70 9.32 -9.72 2.24
CA TRP A 70 8.67 -10.25 1.04
C TRP A 70 8.44 -11.75 1.18
N GLN A 71 7.20 -12.13 1.36
CA GLN A 71 6.79 -13.53 1.48
C GLN A 71 5.49 -13.71 0.71
N PRO A 72 5.56 -14.16 -0.55
CA PRO A 72 4.35 -14.44 -1.34
C PRO A 72 3.48 -15.51 -0.69
N PRO A 73 2.17 -15.51 -0.94
CA PRO A 73 1.29 -16.53 -0.41
C PRO A 73 1.63 -17.91 -0.98
N ALA A 74 1.49 -18.92 -0.13
CA ALA A 74 1.64 -20.32 -0.48
C ALA A 74 0.44 -21.10 0.06
N ALA A 75 0.32 -22.37 -0.32
CA ALA A 75 -0.82 -23.20 0.08
C ALA A 75 -0.97 -23.32 1.61
N ASP A 76 0.14 -23.25 2.34
CA ASP A 76 0.21 -23.47 3.77
C ASP A 76 0.42 -22.19 4.60
N ARG A 77 0.49 -21.02 3.94
CA ARG A 77 0.74 -19.76 4.64
C ARG A 77 0.22 -18.54 3.87
N PRO A 78 -0.18 -17.48 4.59
CA PRO A 78 -0.54 -16.22 3.95
C PRO A 78 0.69 -15.51 3.36
N GLY A 79 0.46 -14.67 2.36
CA GLY A 79 1.46 -13.75 1.87
C GLY A 79 1.63 -12.58 2.84
N ARG A 80 2.86 -12.12 3.03
CA ARG A 80 3.17 -10.97 3.86
C ARG A 80 4.24 -10.11 3.22
N CYS A 81 3.97 -8.82 3.19
CA CYS A 81 4.89 -7.81 2.70
C CYS A 81 4.95 -6.66 3.69
N ARG A 82 6.15 -6.16 3.93
CA ARG A 82 6.34 -4.95 4.74
C ARG A 82 7.08 -3.90 3.95
N LEU A 83 6.58 -2.69 4.04
CA LEU A 83 7.16 -1.51 3.42
C LEU A 83 7.60 -0.54 4.52
N GLU A 84 8.80 -0.02 4.40
CA GLU A 84 9.28 1.08 5.24
C GLU A 84 9.30 2.37 4.42
N LYS A 85 8.74 3.43 4.98
CA LYS A 85 8.78 4.76 4.36
C LYS A 85 10.14 5.39 4.62
N ARG A 86 10.83 5.77 3.55
CA ARG A 86 12.21 6.28 3.60
C ARG A 86 12.31 7.78 3.34
N GLY A 87 11.16 8.46 3.26
CA GLY A 87 11.11 9.88 2.94
C GLY A 87 11.33 10.78 4.15
N ARG A 88 11.39 12.08 3.85
CA ARG A 88 11.49 13.13 4.87
C ARG A 88 10.12 13.72 5.21
N ALA A 89 9.24 13.82 4.22
CA ALA A 89 7.91 14.40 4.40
C ALA A 89 6.96 13.42 5.10
N ILE A 90 7.03 12.15 4.73
CA ILE A 90 6.20 11.09 5.30
C ILE A 90 7.10 9.97 5.78
N THR A 91 6.90 9.54 7.02
CA THR A 91 7.60 8.42 7.64
C THR A 91 6.60 7.39 8.13
N GLY A 92 7.06 6.18 8.39
CA GLY A 92 6.23 5.09 8.89
C GLY A 92 6.45 3.79 8.13
N TRP A 93 5.42 2.96 8.14
CA TRP A 93 5.47 1.64 7.52
C TRP A 93 4.09 1.21 7.04
N ALA A 94 4.07 0.22 6.16
CA ALA A 94 2.85 -0.46 5.74
C ALA A 94 3.08 -1.96 5.74
N GLU A 95 2.06 -2.71 6.10
CA GLU A 95 2.06 -4.17 6.04
C GLU A 95 0.86 -4.66 5.25
N ILE A 96 1.10 -5.60 4.36
CA ILE A 96 0.09 -6.25 3.54
C ILE A 96 0.09 -7.73 3.89
N GLU A 97 -1.09 -8.27 4.19
CA GLU A 97 -1.28 -9.69 4.39
C GLU A 97 -2.38 -10.19 3.47
N VAL A 98 -2.12 -11.29 2.76
CA VAL A 98 -3.09 -11.92 1.85
C VAL A 98 -3.18 -13.39 2.19
N GLY A 99 -4.35 -13.84 2.60
CA GLY A 99 -4.60 -15.24 2.94
C GLY A 99 -5.84 -15.80 2.26
N GLU A 100 -6.05 -17.09 2.39
CA GLU A 100 -7.24 -17.76 1.90
C GLU A 100 -8.48 -17.36 2.72
N SER A 101 -9.62 -17.24 2.05
CA SER A 101 -10.92 -17.02 2.68
C SER A 101 -12.01 -17.63 1.81
N GLY A 102 -12.53 -18.77 2.23
CA GLY A 102 -13.49 -19.51 1.42
C GLY A 102 -12.89 -19.85 0.05
N GLU A 103 -13.56 -19.45 -1.03
CA GLU A 103 -13.09 -19.66 -2.40
C GLU A 103 -12.19 -18.53 -2.92
N GLY A 104 -12.03 -17.48 -2.14
CA GLY A 104 -11.27 -16.30 -2.53
C GLY A 104 -10.14 -15.98 -1.58
N ALA A 105 -9.88 -14.70 -1.41
CA ALA A 105 -8.82 -14.20 -0.54
C ALA A 105 -9.33 -13.13 0.42
N ARG A 106 -8.66 -13.07 1.57
CA ARG A 106 -8.80 -11.99 2.54
C ARG A 106 -7.49 -11.23 2.59
N LEU A 107 -7.58 -9.92 2.50
CA LEU A 107 -6.42 -9.06 2.60
C LEU A 107 -6.57 -8.09 3.75
N VAL A 108 -5.45 -7.83 4.40
CA VAL A 108 -5.35 -6.86 5.48
C VAL A 108 -4.22 -5.90 5.14
N TRP A 109 -4.53 -4.63 5.13
CA TRP A 109 -3.58 -3.55 4.96
C TRP A 109 -3.52 -2.77 6.27
N ARG A 110 -2.33 -2.69 6.86
CA ARG A 110 -2.07 -1.84 8.02
C ARG A 110 -1.02 -0.82 7.64
N GLU A 111 -1.24 0.40 8.04
CA GLU A 111 -0.30 1.47 7.74
C GLU A 111 -0.23 2.45 8.91
N GLU A 112 0.98 2.79 9.27
CA GLU A 112 1.28 3.87 10.20
C GLU A 112 2.04 4.93 9.43
N LEU A 113 1.54 6.15 9.49
CA LEU A 113 2.18 7.25 8.83
C LEU A 113 2.25 8.48 9.71
N ARG A 114 3.32 9.23 9.52
CA ARG A 114 3.54 10.52 10.14
C ARG A 114 3.91 11.51 9.06
N VAL A 115 3.15 12.56 8.96
CA VAL A 115 3.42 13.66 8.03
C VAL A 115 4.17 14.75 8.79
N ARG A 116 5.33 15.14 8.28
CA ARG A 116 6.15 16.18 8.89
C ARG A 116 5.40 17.50 8.93
N GLY A 117 5.38 18.13 10.11
CA GLY A 117 4.70 19.40 10.30
C GLY A 117 3.22 19.30 10.65
N LEU A 118 2.63 18.10 10.62
CA LEU A 118 1.26 17.90 11.05
C LEU A 118 1.18 17.70 12.56
N PRO A 119 0.33 18.47 13.28
CA PRO A 119 0.13 18.28 14.71
C PRO A 119 -0.49 16.91 15.04
N ARG A 120 -0.13 16.35 16.19
CA ARG A 120 -0.69 15.08 16.66
C ARG A 120 -2.21 15.14 16.83
N ALA A 121 -2.76 16.31 17.09
CA ALA A 121 -4.21 16.49 17.18
C ALA A 121 -4.95 16.09 15.90
N LEU A 122 -4.26 16.06 14.75
CA LEU A 122 -4.82 15.66 13.46
C LEU A 122 -4.61 14.19 13.11
N ASP A 123 -4.03 13.40 14.02
CA ASP A 123 -3.73 11.97 13.74
C ASP A 123 -4.99 11.17 13.40
N ARG A 124 -6.08 11.41 14.12
CA ARG A 124 -7.35 10.71 13.84
C ARG A 124 -7.91 11.07 12.48
N LEU A 125 -7.83 12.34 12.12
CA LEU A 125 -8.30 12.84 10.82
C LEU A 125 -7.43 12.25 9.70
N THR A 126 -6.11 12.23 9.89
CA THR A 126 -5.16 11.65 8.94
C THR A 126 -5.42 10.15 8.76
N ALA A 127 -5.64 9.41 9.85
CA ALA A 127 -5.97 7.99 9.78
C ALA A 127 -7.29 7.74 9.03
N SER A 128 -8.30 8.56 9.28
CA SER A 128 -9.59 8.45 8.59
C SER A 128 -9.45 8.73 7.10
N ALA A 129 -8.71 9.78 6.74
CA ALA A 129 -8.43 10.12 5.35
C ALA A 129 -7.65 9.01 4.65
N GLY A 130 -6.63 8.45 5.31
CA GLY A 130 -5.85 7.33 4.80
C GLY A 130 -6.72 6.10 4.55
N ARG A 131 -7.59 5.77 5.49
CA ARG A 131 -8.51 4.64 5.35
C ARG A 131 -9.45 4.80 4.15
N VAL A 132 -9.96 5.99 3.93
CA VAL A 132 -10.84 6.27 2.77
C VAL A 132 -10.07 6.18 1.46
N VAL A 133 -8.93 6.86 1.37
CA VAL A 133 -8.12 6.93 0.15
C VAL A 133 -7.59 5.55 -0.23
N PHE A 134 -6.94 4.86 0.70
CA PHE A 134 -6.38 3.52 0.44
C PHE A 134 -7.45 2.46 0.30
N GLY A 135 -8.57 2.59 0.98
CA GLY A 135 -9.72 1.70 0.78
C GLY A 135 -10.24 1.75 -0.65
N ARG A 136 -10.31 2.93 -1.23
CA ARG A 136 -10.67 3.11 -2.65
C ARG A 136 -9.60 2.56 -3.59
N ALA A 137 -8.33 2.82 -3.28
CA ALA A 137 -7.22 2.29 -4.07
C ALA A 137 -7.22 0.76 -4.11
N LEU A 138 -7.41 0.12 -2.97
CA LEU A 138 -7.51 -1.34 -2.89
C LEU A 138 -8.69 -1.88 -3.69
N LYS A 139 -9.82 -1.20 -3.63
CA LYS A 139 -11.01 -1.58 -4.40
C LYS A 139 -10.75 -1.54 -5.90
N ILE A 140 -10.02 -0.55 -6.37
CA ILE A 140 -9.63 -0.42 -7.77
C ILE A 140 -8.65 -1.50 -8.19
N LEU A 141 -7.64 -1.77 -7.36
CA LEU A 141 -6.62 -2.79 -7.62
C LEU A 141 -7.22 -4.20 -7.72
N LEU A 142 -8.24 -4.47 -6.92
CA LEU A 142 -8.88 -5.79 -6.84
C LEU A 142 -10.00 -5.99 -7.86
N ARG A 143 -10.39 -4.97 -8.61
CA ARG A 143 -11.39 -5.12 -9.67
C ARG A 143 -10.85 -5.99 -10.78
N ASP A 144 -11.73 -6.80 -11.35
CA ASP A 144 -11.41 -7.51 -12.57
C ASP A 144 -11.03 -6.51 -13.65
N ALA A 145 -9.97 -6.85 -14.39
CA ALA A 145 -9.63 -6.07 -15.57
C ALA A 145 -10.80 -6.13 -16.56
N PRO A 146 -11.15 -5.01 -17.19
CA PRO A 146 -12.21 -4.99 -18.19
C PRO A 146 -11.88 -5.89 -19.38
#